data_bb508ae49fbf630a4824688165428a88
#
_entry.id   bb508ae49fbf630a4824688165428a88
#
_cell.length_a   1.000
_cell.length_b   1.000
_cell.length_c   1.000
_cell.angle_alpha   90.00
_cell.angle_beta   90.00
_cell.angle_gamma   90.00
#
_symmetry.space_group_name_H-M   'P 1'
#
loop_
_entity.id
_entity.type
_entity.pdbx_description
1 polymer ?
#
loop_
_entity_poly.entity_id
_entity_poly.type
_entity_poly.pdbx_seq_one_letter_code
_entity_poly.pdbx_strand_id
1 'polypeptide(L)'
;MKEKMSKMGSYRRLLKYIWPYRKRVAMAMLCMILVAASNLVVPWIIKDVVDKVLADKDLNMLHMIIGIILLVFFIRGLVTFGQGYLMGFIGQRVIIDIRNKVYGHLQKLSVSYYDRRRTGEIMSNLTNDIGALQSAIVDNFVQLIQESVIFIGSFLSMIYLQWKLTLLCIVIVPAVSLTIKFFGKKLHNSGRGVQERIADVTAMLQETIQGVRIVRSFNRGAYEMKRFEAVNEASFRATMKTIRQGSQLTPVVEFLSALAITAIIWYGGVSVIDGDMTAGALIAFLIYAI
;
A
#
# COMPACT_ATOMS: atom_id res chain seq x y z
N MET A 1 23.91 1.57 -12.98
CA MET A 1 23.21 1.75 -14.29
C MET A 1 22.75 0.42 -14.89
N LYS A 2 23.56 -0.65 -14.91
CA LYS A 2 23.16 -1.99 -15.42
C LYS A 2 21.97 -2.63 -14.64
N GLU A 3 21.87 -2.43 -13.33
CA GLU A 3 20.78 -2.98 -12.50
C GLU A 3 19.42 -2.30 -12.78
N LYS A 4 19.41 -1.01 -13.08
CA LYS A 4 18.22 -0.26 -13.48
C LYS A 4 17.70 -0.67 -14.87
N MET A 5 18.61 -0.99 -15.80
CA MET A 5 18.27 -1.51 -17.14
C MET A 5 17.73 -2.95 -17.08
N SER A 6 18.23 -3.78 -16.15
CA SER A 6 17.72 -5.15 -15.90
C SER A 6 16.29 -5.11 -15.37
N LYS A 7 15.97 -4.21 -14.43
CA LYS A 7 14.61 -4.04 -13.89
C LYS A 7 13.61 -3.58 -14.95
N MET A 8 13.99 -2.62 -15.81
CA MET A 8 13.14 -2.13 -16.91
C MET A 8 12.82 -3.23 -17.93
N GLY A 9 13.78 -4.13 -18.20
CA GLY A 9 13.56 -5.30 -19.05
C GLY A 9 12.57 -6.30 -18.47
N SER A 10 12.55 -6.46 -17.13
CA SER A 10 11.62 -7.35 -16.43
C SER A 10 10.19 -6.83 -16.47
N TYR A 11 9.96 -5.53 -16.24
CA TYR A 11 8.63 -4.91 -16.37
C TYR A 11 8.07 -5.03 -17.79
N ARG A 12 8.89 -4.83 -18.81
CA ARG A 12 8.47 -4.96 -20.22
C ARG A 12 8.05 -6.39 -20.57
N ARG A 13 8.70 -7.39 -19.96
CA ARG A 13 8.32 -8.82 -20.11
C ARG A 13 6.97 -9.10 -19.45
N LEU A 14 6.72 -8.56 -18.25
CA LEU A 14 5.45 -8.70 -17.55
C LEU A 14 4.30 -8.06 -18.33
N LEU A 15 4.49 -6.86 -18.89
CA LEU A 15 3.51 -6.20 -19.75
C LEU A 15 3.11 -7.06 -20.96
N LYS A 16 4.04 -7.86 -21.51
CA LYS A 16 3.73 -8.76 -22.60
C LYS A 16 2.72 -9.85 -22.23
N TYR A 17 2.69 -10.30 -20.96
CA TYR A 17 1.70 -11.28 -20.48
C TYR A 17 0.34 -10.65 -20.21
N ILE A 18 0.28 -9.35 -19.97
CA ILE A 18 -0.96 -8.60 -19.77
C ILE A 18 -1.62 -8.24 -21.11
N TRP A 19 -0.83 -8.10 -22.17
CA TRP A 19 -1.29 -7.64 -23.50
C TRP A 19 -2.46 -8.45 -24.08
N PRO A 20 -2.55 -9.79 -23.96
CA PRO A 20 -3.69 -10.55 -24.45
C PRO A 20 -5.02 -10.14 -23.79
N TYR A 21 -4.97 -9.60 -22.57
CA TYR A 21 -6.12 -9.20 -21.78
C TYR A 21 -6.44 -7.70 -21.86
N ARG A 22 -5.87 -6.99 -22.85
CA ARG A 22 -5.96 -5.50 -23.00
C ARG A 22 -7.38 -4.92 -22.90
N LYS A 23 -8.41 -5.63 -23.41
CA LYS A 23 -9.80 -5.17 -23.32
C LYS A 23 -10.29 -5.15 -21.87
N ARG A 24 -10.00 -6.20 -21.11
CA ARG A 24 -10.36 -6.28 -19.68
C ARG A 24 -9.54 -5.31 -18.83
N VAL A 25 -8.28 -5.12 -19.18
CA VAL A 25 -7.41 -4.11 -18.54
C VAL A 25 -7.97 -2.71 -18.78
N ALA A 26 -8.38 -2.38 -19.99
CA ALA A 26 -9.01 -1.09 -20.31
C ALA A 26 -10.31 -0.88 -19.51
N MET A 27 -11.16 -1.91 -19.40
CA MET A 27 -12.36 -1.85 -18.54
C MET A 27 -12.03 -1.67 -17.07
N ALA A 28 -11.04 -2.39 -16.56
CA ALA A 28 -10.57 -2.23 -15.18
C ALA A 28 -10.01 -0.83 -14.93
N MET A 29 -9.23 -0.29 -15.86
CA MET A 29 -8.72 1.09 -15.78
C MET A 29 -9.86 2.12 -15.81
N LEU A 30 -10.87 1.93 -16.63
CA LEU A 30 -12.06 2.78 -16.63
C LEU A 30 -12.77 2.75 -15.27
N CYS A 31 -12.96 1.54 -14.70
CA CYS A 31 -13.50 1.40 -13.35
C CYS A 31 -12.64 2.11 -12.29
N MET A 32 -11.30 2.00 -12.36
CA MET A 32 -10.39 2.71 -11.44
C MET A 32 -10.57 4.22 -11.52
N ILE A 33 -10.65 4.77 -12.74
CA ILE A 33 -10.86 6.21 -12.95
C ILE A 33 -12.22 6.64 -12.40
N LEU A 34 -13.28 5.86 -12.61
CA LEU A 34 -14.61 6.16 -12.08
C LEU A 34 -14.64 6.12 -10.54
N VAL A 35 -13.98 5.14 -9.92
CA VAL A 35 -13.86 5.08 -8.45
C VAL A 35 -13.07 6.28 -7.93
N ALA A 36 -11.96 6.63 -8.56
CA ALA A 36 -11.18 7.81 -8.19
C ALA A 36 -11.97 9.11 -8.37
N ALA A 37 -12.69 9.26 -9.49
CA ALA A 37 -13.58 10.40 -9.72
C ALA A 37 -14.67 10.51 -8.64
N SER A 38 -15.26 9.39 -8.22
CA SER A 38 -16.26 9.37 -7.13
C SER A 38 -15.67 9.90 -5.82
N ASN A 39 -14.40 9.61 -5.51
CA ASN A 39 -13.72 10.16 -4.34
C ASN A 39 -13.55 11.69 -4.42
N LEU A 40 -13.33 12.21 -5.62
CA LEU A 40 -13.18 13.66 -5.84
C LEU A 40 -14.50 14.42 -5.82
N VAL A 41 -15.61 13.77 -6.19
CA VAL A 41 -16.95 14.40 -6.23
C VAL A 41 -17.53 14.61 -4.83
N VAL A 42 -17.25 13.71 -3.88
CA VAL A 42 -17.85 13.77 -2.53
C VAL A 42 -17.54 15.09 -1.80
N PRO A 43 -16.30 15.61 -1.73
CA PRO A 43 -16.03 16.89 -1.08
C PRO A 43 -16.73 18.08 -1.75
N TRP A 44 -16.91 18.04 -3.08
CA TRP A 44 -17.68 19.06 -3.80
C TRP A 44 -19.16 19.06 -3.42
N ILE A 45 -19.76 17.87 -3.28
CA ILE A 45 -21.16 17.75 -2.82
C ILE A 45 -21.29 18.31 -1.39
N ILE A 46 -20.34 17.97 -0.49
CA ILE A 46 -20.35 18.49 0.88
C ILE A 46 -20.24 20.03 0.89
N LYS A 47 -19.37 20.59 0.05
CA LYS A 47 -19.29 22.05 -0.13
C LYS A 47 -20.65 22.65 -0.48
N ASP A 48 -21.31 22.11 -1.51
CA ASP A 48 -22.60 22.65 -1.97
C ASP A 48 -23.72 22.48 -0.91
N VAL A 49 -23.68 21.40 -0.12
CA VAL A 49 -24.60 21.22 1.02
C VAL A 49 -24.41 22.34 2.04
N VAL A 50 -23.16 22.61 2.42
CA VAL A 50 -22.89 23.64 3.45
C VAL A 50 -23.18 25.04 2.93
N ASP A 51 -22.77 25.35 1.72
CA ASP A 51 -22.83 26.72 1.18
C ASP A 51 -24.22 27.12 0.69
N LYS A 52 -25.04 26.17 0.22
CA LYS A 52 -26.36 26.45 -0.37
C LYS A 52 -27.50 25.95 0.52
N VAL A 53 -27.48 24.62 0.83
CA VAL A 53 -28.63 23.99 1.49
C VAL A 53 -28.78 24.44 2.94
N LEU A 54 -27.69 24.45 3.69
CA LEU A 54 -27.72 24.86 5.09
C LEU A 54 -27.88 26.37 5.25
N ALA A 55 -27.33 27.16 4.31
CA ALA A 55 -27.49 28.62 4.32
C ALA A 55 -28.93 29.03 4.02
N ASP A 56 -29.56 28.41 3.01
CA ASP A 56 -30.91 28.74 2.56
C ASP A 56 -32.03 27.98 3.33
N LYS A 57 -31.63 26.99 4.17
CA LYS A 57 -32.54 26.12 4.95
C LYS A 57 -33.54 25.38 4.06
N ASP A 58 -33.17 25.03 2.83
CA ASP A 58 -34.05 24.34 1.85
C ASP A 58 -34.02 22.83 2.10
N LEU A 59 -35.10 22.31 2.71
CA LEU A 59 -35.28 20.87 2.97
C LEU A 59 -35.49 20.06 1.70
N ASN A 60 -36.08 20.59 0.64
CA ASN A 60 -36.29 19.85 -0.60
C ASN A 60 -34.97 19.61 -1.32
N MET A 61 -34.12 20.62 -1.38
CA MET A 61 -32.77 20.52 -1.91
C MET A 61 -31.92 19.54 -1.08
N LEU A 62 -32.08 19.52 0.25
CA LEU A 62 -31.41 18.55 1.12
C LEU A 62 -31.77 17.10 0.77
N HIS A 63 -33.08 16.80 0.64
CA HIS A 63 -33.53 15.45 0.26
C HIS A 63 -32.99 15.02 -1.11
N MET A 64 -32.98 15.93 -2.08
CA MET A 64 -32.44 15.65 -3.41
C MET A 64 -30.95 15.31 -3.36
N ILE A 65 -30.15 16.08 -2.61
CA ILE A 65 -28.70 15.84 -2.49
C ILE A 65 -28.43 14.52 -1.76
N ILE A 66 -29.18 14.20 -0.71
CA ILE A 66 -29.05 12.90 -0.03
C ILE A 66 -29.31 11.75 -1.02
N GLY A 67 -30.34 11.86 -1.87
CA GLY A 67 -30.61 10.89 -2.92
C GLY A 67 -29.44 10.75 -3.91
N ILE A 68 -28.85 11.87 -4.34
CA ILE A 68 -27.66 11.88 -5.21
C ILE A 68 -26.46 11.20 -4.54
N ILE A 69 -26.19 11.50 -3.27
CA ILE A 69 -25.11 10.86 -2.51
C ILE A 69 -25.30 9.35 -2.46
N LEU A 70 -26.48 8.88 -2.10
CA LEU A 70 -26.79 7.44 -2.05
C LEU A 70 -26.61 6.78 -3.42
N LEU A 71 -27.06 7.44 -4.50
CA LEU A 71 -26.87 6.96 -5.86
C LEU A 71 -25.38 6.87 -6.24
N VAL A 72 -24.61 7.90 -5.94
CA VAL A 72 -23.15 7.93 -6.20
C VAL A 72 -22.45 6.80 -5.46
N PHE A 73 -22.75 6.59 -4.17
CA PHE A 73 -22.16 5.50 -3.40
C PHE A 73 -22.60 4.12 -3.90
N PHE A 74 -23.85 3.97 -4.33
CA PHE A 74 -24.34 2.72 -4.91
C PHE A 74 -23.62 2.39 -6.22
N ILE A 75 -23.53 3.36 -7.14
CA ILE A 75 -22.79 3.20 -8.41
C ILE A 75 -21.31 2.90 -8.12
N ARG A 76 -20.70 3.64 -7.19
CA ARG A 76 -19.32 3.38 -6.75
C ARG A 76 -19.12 1.96 -6.26
N GLY A 77 -20.05 1.42 -5.46
CA GLY A 77 -20.02 0.04 -4.99
C GLY A 77 -19.97 -0.98 -6.15
N LEU A 78 -20.85 -0.79 -7.15
CA LEU A 78 -20.89 -1.64 -8.34
C LEU A 78 -19.58 -1.56 -9.16
N VAL A 79 -19.07 -0.35 -9.36
CA VAL A 79 -17.82 -0.11 -10.10
C VAL A 79 -16.61 -0.69 -9.36
N THR A 80 -16.56 -0.55 -8.03
CA THR A 80 -15.51 -1.13 -7.18
C THR A 80 -15.52 -2.67 -7.25
N PHE A 81 -16.72 -3.27 -7.20
CA PHE A 81 -16.87 -4.71 -7.41
C PHE A 81 -16.35 -5.14 -8.79
N GLY A 82 -16.76 -4.44 -9.85
CA GLY A 82 -16.32 -4.69 -11.22
C GLY A 82 -14.80 -4.58 -11.37
N GLN A 83 -14.20 -3.53 -10.79
CA GLN A 83 -12.76 -3.31 -10.74
C GLN A 83 -12.03 -4.50 -10.09
N GLY A 84 -12.44 -4.88 -8.87
CA GLY A 84 -11.83 -5.97 -8.12
C GLY A 84 -11.94 -7.31 -8.85
N TYR A 85 -13.10 -7.62 -9.40
CA TYR A 85 -13.32 -8.84 -10.18
C TYR A 85 -12.46 -8.89 -11.45
N LEU A 86 -12.43 -7.80 -12.23
CA LEU A 86 -11.64 -7.73 -13.47
C LEU A 86 -10.14 -7.87 -13.18
N MET A 87 -9.63 -7.16 -12.17
CA MET A 87 -8.22 -7.21 -11.82
C MET A 87 -7.84 -8.57 -11.22
N GLY A 88 -8.67 -9.15 -10.36
CA GLY A 88 -8.49 -10.51 -9.86
C GLY A 88 -8.45 -11.54 -10.99
N PHE A 89 -9.37 -11.43 -11.97
CA PHE A 89 -9.38 -12.31 -13.15
C PHE A 89 -8.11 -12.17 -13.98
N ILE A 90 -7.67 -10.92 -14.27
CA ILE A 90 -6.46 -10.65 -15.04
C ILE A 90 -5.25 -11.24 -14.31
N GLY A 91 -5.12 -10.98 -13.02
CA GLY A 91 -4.02 -11.48 -12.20
C GLY A 91 -3.94 -13.01 -12.23
N GLN A 92 -5.06 -13.71 -12.00
CA GLN A 92 -5.10 -15.17 -12.02
C GLN A 92 -4.77 -15.75 -13.40
N ARG A 93 -5.24 -15.13 -14.48
CA ARG A 93 -4.92 -15.58 -15.85
C ARG A 93 -3.44 -15.42 -16.17
N VAL A 94 -2.86 -14.26 -15.85
CA VAL A 94 -1.42 -14.02 -16.05
C VAL A 94 -0.57 -15.03 -15.26
N ILE A 95 -0.97 -15.35 -14.02
CA ILE A 95 -0.30 -16.37 -13.20
C ILE A 95 -0.37 -17.75 -13.83
N ILE A 96 -1.56 -18.16 -14.31
CA ILE A 96 -1.73 -19.44 -15.00
C ILE A 96 -0.83 -19.51 -16.24
N ASP A 97 -0.80 -18.44 -17.04
CA ASP A 97 0.02 -18.37 -18.25
C ASP A 97 1.52 -18.47 -17.93
N ILE A 98 1.98 -17.77 -16.90
CA ILE A 98 3.38 -17.83 -16.43
C ILE A 98 3.69 -19.23 -15.90
N ARG A 99 2.82 -19.81 -15.06
CA ARG A 99 3.00 -21.13 -14.46
C ARG A 99 3.09 -22.21 -15.52
N ASN A 100 2.18 -22.19 -16.50
CA ASN A 100 2.19 -23.14 -17.62
C ASN A 100 3.49 -23.03 -18.44
N LYS A 101 3.96 -21.81 -18.68
CA LYS A 101 5.19 -21.58 -19.44
C LYS A 101 6.43 -22.02 -18.68
N VAL A 102 6.51 -21.77 -17.39
CA VAL A 102 7.62 -22.21 -16.52
C VAL A 102 7.60 -23.73 -16.43
N TYR A 103 6.43 -24.34 -16.19
CA TYR A 103 6.30 -25.79 -16.15
C TYR A 103 6.68 -26.44 -17.48
N GLY A 104 6.20 -25.91 -18.61
CA GLY A 104 6.59 -26.39 -19.93
C GLY A 104 8.08 -26.23 -20.25
N HIS A 105 8.75 -25.22 -19.64
CA HIS A 105 10.19 -25.07 -19.74
C HIS A 105 10.92 -26.12 -18.88
N LEU A 106 10.47 -26.34 -17.64
CA LEU A 106 11.00 -27.38 -16.78
C LEU A 106 11.00 -28.76 -17.47
N GLN A 107 9.91 -29.14 -18.13
CA GLN A 107 9.80 -30.43 -18.84
C GLN A 107 10.83 -30.60 -19.97
N LYS A 108 11.47 -29.52 -20.42
CA LYS A 108 12.49 -29.54 -21.49
C LYS A 108 13.93 -29.53 -20.95
N LEU A 109 14.11 -29.37 -19.64
CA LEU A 109 15.42 -29.36 -19.02
C LEU A 109 16.01 -30.76 -18.88
N SER A 110 17.34 -30.84 -18.90
CA SER A 110 18.07 -32.11 -18.74
C SER A 110 17.94 -32.66 -17.32
N VAL A 111 18.07 -33.98 -17.16
CA VAL A 111 18.05 -34.64 -15.83
C VAL A 111 19.12 -34.06 -14.91
N SER A 112 20.29 -33.70 -15.45
CA SER A 112 21.38 -33.10 -14.68
C SER A 112 21.00 -31.76 -14.01
N TYR A 113 19.99 -31.04 -14.50
CA TYR A 113 19.45 -29.85 -13.84
C TYR A 113 18.76 -30.22 -12.53
N TYR A 114 17.97 -31.32 -12.53
CA TYR A 114 17.23 -31.81 -11.37
C TYR A 114 18.16 -32.40 -10.30
N ASP A 115 19.24 -33.08 -10.75
CA ASP A 115 20.23 -33.65 -9.83
C ASP A 115 21.01 -32.60 -9.04
N ARG A 116 21.17 -31.39 -9.62
CA ARG A 116 21.92 -30.30 -9.00
C ARG A 116 21.08 -29.36 -8.14
N ARG A 117 19.77 -29.45 -8.18
CA ARG A 117 18.86 -28.56 -7.45
C ARG A 117 17.90 -29.32 -6.53
N ARG A 118 17.62 -28.73 -5.40
CA ARG A 118 16.64 -29.31 -4.47
C ARG A 118 15.23 -29.13 -5.03
N THR A 119 14.43 -30.19 -5.02
CA THR A 119 13.04 -30.18 -5.47
C THR A 119 12.23 -29.07 -4.81
N GLY A 120 12.49 -28.80 -3.51
CA GLY A 120 11.82 -27.72 -2.77
C GLY A 120 12.10 -26.31 -3.33
N GLU A 121 13.30 -26.04 -3.87
CA GLU A 121 13.63 -24.78 -4.53
C GLU A 121 12.80 -24.59 -5.80
N ILE A 122 12.71 -25.64 -6.62
CA ILE A 122 11.91 -25.61 -7.85
C ILE A 122 10.42 -25.42 -7.54
N MET A 123 9.92 -26.09 -6.51
CA MET A 123 8.53 -25.93 -6.06
C MET A 123 8.26 -24.53 -5.52
N SER A 124 9.18 -23.96 -4.72
CA SER A 124 9.06 -22.58 -4.21
C SER A 124 8.99 -21.55 -5.34
N ASN A 125 9.80 -21.70 -6.38
CA ASN A 125 9.77 -20.81 -7.55
C ASN A 125 8.41 -20.90 -8.29
N LEU A 126 7.81 -22.08 -8.39
CA LEU A 126 6.50 -22.29 -9.06
C LEU A 126 5.30 -21.83 -8.25
N THR A 127 5.42 -21.79 -6.93
CA THR A 127 4.31 -21.44 -6.02
C THR A 127 4.48 -20.05 -5.43
N ASN A 128 5.53 -19.83 -4.67
CA ASN A 128 5.70 -18.59 -3.88
C ASN A 128 6.15 -17.41 -4.74
N ASP A 129 7.15 -17.59 -5.60
CA ASP A 129 7.69 -16.49 -6.41
C ASP A 129 6.67 -16.02 -7.45
N ILE A 130 5.94 -16.98 -8.06
CA ILE A 130 4.86 -16.63 -8.99
C ILE A 130 3.69 -15.97 -8.25
N GLY A 131 3.35 -16.42 -7.03
CA GLY A 131 2.35 -15.75 -6.19
C GLY A 131 2.72 -14.31 -5.83
N ALA A 132 3.98 -14.05 -5.51
CA ALA A 132 4.47 -12.70 -5.26
C ALA A 132 4.33 -11.77 -6.48
N LEU A 133 4.48 -12.30 -7.70
CA LEU A 133 4.23 -11.56 -8.93
C LEU A 133 2.76 -11.15 -9.09
N GLN A 134 1.81 -11.97 -8.63
CA GLN A 134 0.39 -11.64 -8.66
C GLN A 134 0.09 -10.39 -7.86
N SER A 135 0.51 -10.36 -6.59
CA SER A 135 0.31 -9.19 -5.72
C SER A 135 0.96 -7.94 -6.30
N ALA A 136 2.16 -8.07 -6.88
CA ALA A 136 2.84 -6.94 -7.51
C ALA A 136 2.09 -6.40 -8.74
N ILE A 137 1.47 -7.26 -9.55
CA ILE A 137 0.76 -6.87 -10.77
C ILE A 137 -0.64 -6.36 -10.46
N VAL A 138 -1.36 -7.03 -9.55
CA VAL A 138 -2.79 -6.72 -9.27
C VAL A 138 -2.89 -5.62 -8.24
N ASP A 139 -2.35 -5.83 -7.03
CA ASP A 139 -2.62 -4.96 -5.90
C ASP A 139 -1.86 -3.63 -6.03
N ASN A 140 -0.53 -3.70 -6.23
CA ASN A 140 0.31 -2.51 -6.28
C ASN A 140 0.04 -1.64 -7.51
N PHE A 141 -0.26 -2.24 -8.67
CA PHE A 141 -0.52 -1.48 -9.90
C PHE A 141 -1.87 -0.76 -9.84
N VAL A 142 -2.91 -1.44 -9.33
CA VAL A 142 -4.23 -0.84 -9.10
C VAL A 142 -4.11 0.33 -8.16
N GLN A 143 -3.48 0.10 -7.00
CA GLN A 143 -3.30 1.13 -5.99
C GLN A 143 -2.52 2.32 -6.53
N LEU A 144 -1.42 2.10 -7.24
CA LEU A 144 -0.61 3.17 -7.79
C LEU A 144 -1.40 4.07 -8.74
N ILE A 145 -2.19 3.50 -9.66
CA ILE A 145 -2.99 4.28 -10.60
C ILE A 145 -4.07 5.04 -9.85
N GLN A 146 -4.82 4.36 -8.99
CA GLN A 146 -5.94 4.96 -8.27
C GLN A 146 -5.48 6.12 -7.37
N GLU A 147 -4.44 5.91 -6.57
CA GLU A 147 -3.88 6.94 -5.69
C GLU A 147 -3.28 8.11 -6.50
N SER A 148 -2.66 7.82 -7.66
CA SER A 148 -2.14 8.89 -8.52
C SER A 148 -3.26 9.77 -9.09
N VAL A 149 -4.38 9.19 -9.51
CA VAL A 149 -5.53 9.95 -10.01
C VAL A 149 -6.17 10.77 -8.89
N ILE A 150 -6.35 10.16 -7.70
CA ILE A 150 -6.88 10.86 -6.53
C ILE A 150 -5.95 12.02 -6.13
N PHE A 151 -4.64 11.77 -6.06
CA PHE A 151 -3.66 12.80 -5.69
C PHE A 151 -3.68 13.98 -6.66
N ILE A 152 -3.64 13.72 -7.97
CA ILE A 152 -3.67 14.78 -9.00
C ILE A 152 -5.01 15.52 -8.93
N GLY A 153 -6.12 14.81 -8.84
CA GLY A 153 -7.45 15.42 -8.77
C GLY A 153 -7.65 16.25 -7.51
N SER A 154 -7.25 15.74 -6.34
CA SER A 154 -7.31 16.48 -5.07
C SER A 154 -6.43 17.72 -5.11
N PHE A 155 -5.19 17.59 -5.63
CA PHE A 155 -4.27 18.71 -5.76
C PHE A 155 -4.81 19.82 -6.65
N LEU A 156 -5.40 19.47 -7.82
CA LEU A 156 -6.03 20.43 -8.71
C LEU A 156 -7.27 21.09 -8.07
N SER A 157 -8.08 20.30 -7.35
CA SER A 157 -9.24 20.81 -6.62
C SER A 157 -8.84 21.78 -5.50
N MET A 158 -7.75 21.48 -4.79
CA MET A 158 -7.21 22.38 -3.75
C MET A 158 -6.72 23.70 -4.34
N ILE A 159 -6.02 23.68 -5.47
CA ILE A 159 -5.58 24.92 -6.16
C ILE A 159 -6.79 25.73 -6.62
N TYR A 160 -7.81 25.09 -7.15
CA TYR A 160 -9.03 25.74 -7.61
C TYR A 160 -9.82 26.38 -6.44
N LEU A 161 -9.92 25.67 -5.30
CA LEU A 161 -10.64 26.17 -4.13
C LEU A 161 -9.91 27.34 -3.49
N GLN A 162 -8.60 27.21 -3.21
CA GLN A 162 -7.80 28.27 -2.60
C GLN A 162 -6.29 27.98 -2.78
N TRP A 163 -5.67 28.66 -3.75
CA TRP A 163 -4.27 28.42 -4.10
C TRP A 163 -3.28 28.81 -2.99
N LYS A 164 -3.60 29.81 -2.17
CA LYS A 164 -2.76 30.26 -1.03
C LYS A 164 -2.67 29.18 0.05
N LEU A 165 -3.82 28.53 0.39
CA LEU A 165 -3.84 27.39 1.30
C LEU A 165 -3.08 26.18 0.75
N THR A 166 -3.17 25.95 -0.56
CA THR A 166 -2.42 24.88 -1.22
C THR A 166 -0.92 25.07 -1.11
N LEU A 167 -0.41 26.31 -1.24
CA LEU A 167 1.00 26.61 -0.99
C LEU A 167 1.43 26.30 0.45
N LEU A 168 0.58 26.58 1.43
CA LEU A 168 0.85 26.22 2.82
C LEU A 168 0.98 24.71 2.99
N CYS A 169 0.11 23.92 2.36
CA CYS A 169 0.22 22.46 2.36
C CYS A 169 1.52 21.97 1.70
N ILE A 170 1.93 22.57 0.58
CA ILE A 170 3.19 22.21 -0.10
C ILE A 170 4.40 22.40 0.81
N VAL A 171 4.40 23.40 1.67
CA VAL A 171 5.50 23.64 2.64
C VAL A 171 5.55 22.56 3.72
N ILE A 172 4.40 21.97 4.09
CA ILE A 172 4.33 20.94 5.14
C ILE A 172 4.74 19.56 4.62
N VAL A 173 4.41 19.23 3.37
CA VAL A 173 4.72 17.92 2.75
C VAL A 173 6.20 17.51 2.85
N PRO A 174 7.19 18.39 2.59
CA PRO A 174 8.60 18.06 2.80
C PRO A 174 8.94 17.68 4.25
N ALA A 175 8.36 18.35 5.24
CA ALA A 175 8.62 18.04 6.65
C ALA A 175 8.16 16.63 7.02
N VAL A 176 6.96 16.23 6.57
CA VAL A 176 6.43 14.87 6.73
C VAL A 176 7.30 13.87 5.97
N SER A 177 7.66 14.17 4.73
CA SER A 177 8.50 13.29 3.88
C SER A 177 9.88 13.05 4.48
N LEU A 178 10.52 14.08 5.02
CA LEU A 178 11.82 13.97 5.70
C LEU A 178 11.70 13.12 6.97
N THR A 179 10.64 13.28 7.73
CA THR A 179 10.35 12.48 8.92
C THR A 179 10.19 11.00 8.55
N ILE A 180 9.37 10.69 7.55
CA ILE A 180 9.19 9.31 7.07
C ILE A 180 10.51 8.73 6.57
N LYS A 181 11.32 9.48 5.82
CA LYS A 181 12.62 9.05 5.33
C LYS A 181 13.61 8.75 6.47
N PHE A 182 13.65 9.61 7.49
CA PHE A 182 14.51 9.43 8.65
C PHE A 182 14.16 8.16 9.43
N PHE A 183 12.90 8.01 9.81
CA PHE A 183 12.43 6.83 10.53
C PHE A 183 12.50 5.57 9.66
N GLY A 184 12.17 5.65 8.37
CA GLY A 184 12.24 4.54 7.43
C GLY A 184 13.64 3.95 7.31
N LYS A 185 14.69 4.80 7.25
CA LYS A 185 16.09 4.35 7.26
C LYS A 185 16.44 3.63 8.57
N LYS A 186 15.97 4.16 9.70
CA LYS A 186 16.21 3.57 11.03
C LYS A 186 15.52 2.21 11.16
N LEU A 187 14.26 2.11 10.72
CA LEU A 187 13.50 0.87 10.68
C LEU A 187 14.14 -0.18 9.78
N HIS A 188 14.56 0.20 8.57
CA HIS A 188 15.21 -0.70 7.63
C HIS A 188 16.48 -1.32 8.24
N ASN A 189 17.31 -0.51 8.90
CA ASN A 189 18.53 -0.99 9.55
C ASN A 189 18.24 -1.93 10.72
N SER A 190 17.23 -1.62 11.54
CA SER A 190 16.83 -2.48 12.65
C SER A 190 16.14 -3.76 12.16
N GLY A 191 15.38 -3.71 11.08
CA GLY A 191 14.78 -4.87 10.44
C GLY A 191 15.82 -5.89 9.96
N ARG A 192 16.97 -5.45 9.46
CA ARG A 192 18.10 -6.33 9.15
C ARG A 192 18.58 -7.10 10.38
N GLY A 193 18.76 -6.42 11.51
CA GLY A 193 19.16 -7.07 12.75
C GLY A 193 18.13 -8.09 13.23
N VAL A 194 16.83 -7.87 13.01
CA VAL A 194 15.77 -8.87 13.29
C VAL A 194 15.96 -10.10 12.40
N GLN A 195 16.19 -9.92 11.09
CA GLN A 195 16.40 -11.04 10.17
C GLN A 195 17.64 -11.89 10.55
N GLU A 196 18.72 -11.26 10.96
CA GLU A 196 19.91 -11.95 11.46
C GLU A 196 19.58 -12.80 12.69
N ARG A 197 18.82 -12.26 13.66
CA ARG A 197 18.43 -13.01 14.86
C ARG A 197 17.46 -14.14 14.59
N ILE A 198 16.55 -13.97 13.63
CA ILE A 198 15.66 -15.06 13.18
C ILE A 198 16.48 -16.17 12.50
N ALA A 199 17.49 -15.81 11.73
CA ALA A 199 18.41 -16.78 11.13
C ALA A 199 19.17 -17.59 12.23
N ASP A 200 19.64 -16.92 13.31
CA ASP A 200 20.28 -17.58 14.45
C ASP A 200 19.33 -18.59 15.13
N VAL A 201 18.07 -18.19 15.35
CA VAL A 201 17.01 -19.09 15.90
C VAL A 201 16.79 -20.31 14.99
N THR A 202 16.69 -20.06 13.68
CA THR A 202 16.48 -21.12 12.67
C THR A 202 17.64 -22.09 12.61
N ALA A 203 18.87 -21.57 12.62
CA ALA A 203 20.09 -22.39 12.63
C ALA A 203 20.18 -23.27 13.86
N MET A 204 19.85 -22.71 15.04
CA MET A 204 19.84 -23.46 16.29
C MET A 204 18.76 -24.54 16.29
N LEU A 205 17.56 -24.26 15.80
CA LEU A 205 16.52 -25.28 15.67
C LEU A 205 16.93 -26.41 14.73
N GLN A 206 17.59 -26.10 13.60
CA GLN A 206 18.10 -27.10 12.67
C GLN A 206 19.15 -27.98 13.34
N GLU A 207 20.13 -27.36 14.06
CA GLU A 207 21.16 -28.09 14.81
C GLU A 207 20.54 -29.05 15.82
N THR A 208 19.62 -28.56 16.65
CA THR A 208 18.98 -29.34 17.72
C THR A 208 18.10 -30.47 17.18
N ILE A 209 17.31 -30.20 16.11
CA ILE A 209 16.44 -31.21 15.48
C ILE A 209 17.28 -32.30 14.81
N GLN A 210 18.34 -31.93 14.08
CA GLN A 210 19.24 -32.89 13.46
C GLN A 210 20.00 -33.72 14.49
N GLY A 211 20.41 -33.09 15.61
CA GLY A 211 21.14 -33.71 16.72
C GLY A 211 20.27 -34.31 17.81
N VAL A 212 18.92 -34.41 17.62
CA VAL A 212 17.99 -34.81 18.70
C VAL A 212 18.32 -36.14 19.37
N ARG A 213 18.85 -37.10 18.64
CA ARG A 213 19.30 -38.38 19.15
C ARG A 213 20.45 -38.22 20.14
N ILE A 214 21.42 -37.36 19.85
CA ILE A 214 22.57 -37.02 20.68
C ILE A 214 22.11 -36.32 21.94
N VAL A 215 21.26 -35.29 21.81
CA VAL A 215 20.69 -34.54 22.93
C VAL A 215 19.96 -35.45 23.90
N ARG A 216 19.17 -36.41 23.39
CA ARG A 216 18.45 -37.38 24.20
C ARG A 216 19.37 -38.44 24.86
N SER A 217 20.35 -38.96 24.09
CA SER A 217 21.29 -39.97 24.62
C SER A 217 22.11 -39.47 25.78
N PHE A 218 22.49 -38.16 25.75
CA PHE A 218 23.25 -37.53 26.82
C PHE A 218 22.37 -36.82 27.87
N ASN A 219 21.05 -36.91 27.78
CA ASN A 219 20.08 -36.26 28.66
C ASN A 219 20.31 -34.74 28.81
N ARG A 220 20.67 -34.05 27.69
CA ARG A 220 21.03 -32.64 27.67
C ARG A 220 19.89 -31.71 27.25
N GLY A 221 18.63 -32.16 27.36
CA GLY A 221 17.46 -31.35 26.98
C GLY A 221 17.37 -30.01 27.72
N ALA A 222 17.63 -29.98 29.03
CA ALA A 222 17.61 -28.73 29.79
C ALA A 222 18.72 -27.75 29.38
N TYR A 223 19.90 -28.25 28.99
CA TYR A 223 20.99 -27.41 28.44
C TYR A 223 20.61 -26.77 27.11
N GLU A 224 20.07 -27.56 26.18
CA GLU A 224 19.60 -27.04 24.89
C GLU A 224 18.44 -26.04 25.01
N MET A 225 17.53 -26.29 25.98
CA MET A 225 16.45 -25.35 26.27
C MET A 225 16.99 -23.98 26.72
N LYS A 226 17.94 -23.99 27.67
CA LYS A 226 18.57 -22.75 28.15
C LYS A 226 19.32 -22.00 27.02
N ARG A 227 19.97 -22.74 26.12
CA ARG A 227 20.67 -22.21 24.97
C ARG A 227 19.68 -21.59 23.97
N PHE A 228 18.55 -22.26 23.71
CA PHE A 228 17.47 -21.76 22.89
C PHE A 228 16.83 -20.49 23.45
N GLU A 229 16.55 -20.47 24.76
CA GLU A 229 16.01 -19.29 25.44
C GLU A 229 16.89 -18.06 25.27
N ALA A 230 18.21 -18.20 25.34
CA ALA A 230 19.14 -17.11 25.17
C ALA A 230 19.10 -16.53 23.75
N VAL A 231 19.05 -17.39 22.71
CA VAL A 231 18.95 -16.97 21.31
C VAL A 231 17.59 -16.34 21.01
N ASN A 232 16.52 -16.93 21.54
CA ASN A 232 15.16 -16.41 21.39
C ASN A 232 14.97 -15.04 22.05
N GLU A 233 15.57 -14.84 23.25
CA GLU A 233 15.57 -13.56 23.95
C GLU A 233 16.36 -12.49 23.17
N ALA A 234 17.46 -12.85 22.50
CA ALA A 234 18.19 -11.95 21.62
C ALA A 234 17.32 -11.52 20.41
N SER A 235 16.55 -12.45 19.83
CA SER A 235 15.56 -12.17 18.77
C SER A 235 14.45 -11.24 19.26
N PHE A 236 13.91 -11.48 20.46
CA PHE A 236 12.92 -10.62 21.08
C PHE A 236 13.43 -9.19 21.26
N ARG A 237 14.65 -8.99 21.78
CA ARG A 237 15.22 -7.65 21.96
C ARG A 237 15.41 -6.92 20.64
N ALA A 238 15.85 -7.61 19.60
CA ALA A 238 16.01 -7.03 18.24
C ALA A 238 14.62 -6.59 17.68
N THR A 239 13.61 -7.46 17.85
CA THR A 239 12.24 -7.19 17.42
C THR A 239 11.65 -6.01 18.19
N MET A 240 11.79 -5.98 19.52
CA MET A 240 11.30 -4.89 20.36
C MET A 240 11.94 -3.55 20.04
N LYS A 241 13.23 -3.53 19.65
CA LYS A 241 13.91 -2.33 19.17
C LYS A 241 13.24 -1.81 17.89
N THR A 242 12.91 -2.69 16.95
CA THR A 242 12.23 -2.33 15.70
C THR A 242 10.80 -1.85 15.95
N ILE A 243 10.05 -2.54 16.80
CA ILE A 243 8.70 -2.15 17.22
C ILE A 243 8.72 -0.76 17.87
N ARG A 244 9.64 -0.51 18.81
CA ARG A 244 9.77 0.79 19.47
C ARG A 244 10.02 1.91 18.47
N GLN A 245 10.87 1.69 17.47
CA GLN A 245 11.15 2.68 16.43
C GLN A 245 9.96 2.91 15.50
N GLY A 246 9.23 1.85 15.15
CA GLY A 246 7.99 1.96 14.36
C GLY A 246 6.89 2.69 15.12
N SER A 247 6.70 2.36 16.39
CA SER A 247 5.69 3.01 17.24
C SER A 247 5.98 4.49 17.52
N GLN A 248 7.20 4.97 17.31
CA GLN A 248 7.51 6.40 17.41
C GLN A 248 7.14 7.17 16.15
N LEU A 249 7.09 6.53 14.97
CA LEU A 249 6.79 7.18 13.71
C LEU A 249 5.36 7.73 13.68
N THR A 250 4.38 6.90 14.07
CA THR A 250 2.95 7.26 14.00
C THR A 250 2.62 8.52 14.80
N PRO A 251 2.98 8.65 16.10
CA PRO A 251 2.68 9.89 16.85
C PRO A 251 3.36 11.14 16.28
N VAL A 252 4.57 11.01 15.73
CA VAL A 252 5.28 12.15 15.12
C VAL A 252 4.57 12.61 13.85
N VAL A 253 4.16 11.67 12.99
CA VAL A 253 3.40 11.97 11.77
C VAL A 253 2.03 12.55 12.13
N GLU A 254 1.33 11.97 13.10
CA GLU A 254 0.04 12.50 13.59
C GLU A 254 0.15 13.93 14.12
N PHE A 255 1.20 14.22 14.90
CA PHE A 255 1.44 15.56 15.38
C PHE A 255 1.70 16.57 14.27
N LEU A 256 2.52 16.21 13.28
CA LEU A 256 2.76 17.03 12.10
C LEU A 256 1.48 17.24 11.28
N SER A 257 0.65 16.21 11.14
CA SER A 257 -0.66 16.29 10.47
C SER A 257 -1.62 17.21 11.26
N ALA A 258 -1.64 17.10 12.57
CA ALA A 258 -2.45 17.98 13.42
C ALA A 258 -2.02 19.46 13.29
N LEU A 259 -0.71 19.73 13.23
CA LEU A 259 -0.20 21.07 12.95
C LEU A 259 -0.65 21.57 11.57
N ALA A 260 -0.60 20.71 10.56
CA ALA A 260 -1.07 21.04 9.21
C ALA A 260 -2.56 21.41 9.20
N ILE A 261 -3.40 20.55 9.79
CA ILE A 261 -4.84 20.75 9.88
C ILE A 261 -5.14 22.04 10.66
N THR A 262 -4.46 22.28 11.78
CA THR A 262 -4.64 23.48 12.58
C THR A 262 -4.27 24.75 11.79
N ALA A 263 -3.17 24.72 11.04
CA ALA A 263 -2.76 25.84 10.20
C ALA A 263 -3.76 26.11 9.05
N ILE A 264 -4.32 25.04 8.44
CA ILE A 264 -5.37 25.15 7.42
C ILE A 264 -6.64 25.76 8.01
N ILE A 265 -7.08 25.29 9.20
CA ILE A 265 -8.28 25.81 9.87
C ILE A 265 -8.07 27.28 10.27
N TRP A 266 -6.89 27.61 10.79
CA TRP A 266 -6.60 28.98 11.20
C TRP A 266 -6.59 29.94 10.00
N TYR A 267 -5.79 29.66 8.98
CA TYR A 267 -5.70 30.54 7.82
C TYR A 267 -6.98 30.53 6.98
N GLY A 268 -7.56 29.32 6.75
CA GLY A 268 -8.83 29.18 6.03
C GLY A 268 -10.00 29.82 6.78
N GLY A 269 -10.03 29.69 8.11
CA GLY A 269 -11.04 30.34 8.95
C GLY A 269 -10.98 31.86 8.84
N VAL A 270 -9.77 32.47 8.87
CA VAL A 270 -9.60 33.89 8.61
C VAL A 270 -10.11 34.25 7.21
N SER A 271 -9.74 33.49 6.18
CA SER A 271 -10.22 33.73 4.82
C SER A 271 -11.75 33.61 4.67
N VAL A 272 -12.41 32.76 5.48
CA VAL A 272 -13.89 32.68 5.52
C VAL A 272 -14.48 33.93 6.21
N ILE A 273 -13.90 34.40 7.30
CA ILE A 273 -14.35 35.59 8.01
C ILE A 273 -14.20 36.85 7.12
N ASP A 274 -13.10 36.92 6.36
CA ASP A 274 -12.82 38.04 5.45
C ASP A 274 -13.65 37.98 4.16
N GLY A 275 -14.40 36.86 3.91
CA GLY A 275 -15.25 36.68 2.74
C GLY A 275 -14.52 36.18 1.48
N ASP A 276 -13.24 35.88 1.57
CA ASP A 276 -12.41 35.37 0.45
C ASP A 276 -12.72 33.88 0.12
N MET A 277 -13.40 33.16 1.03
CA MET A 277 -13.69 31.72 0.91
C MET A 277 -15.00 31.39 1.61
N THR A 278 -15.75 30.39 1.11
CA THR A 278 -16.95 29.89 1.78
C THR A 278 -16.61 28.82 2.83
N ALA A 279 -17.47 28.65 3.84
CA ALA A 279 -17.29 27.63 4.87
C ALA A 279 -17.28 26.21 4.26
N GLY A 280 -18.15 25.96 3.27
CA GLY A 280 -18.19 24.68 2.54
C GLY A 280 -16.91 24.45 1.74
N ALA A 281 -16.31 25.49 1.15
CA ALA A 281 -15.05 25.38 0.44
C ALA A 281 -13.89 25.02 1.40
N LEU A 282 -13.88 25.56 2.62
CA LEU A 282 -12.89 25.19 3.64
C LEU A 282 -13.04 23.74 4.06
N ILE A 283 -14.25 23.24 4.27
CA ILE A 283 -14.52 21.84 4.60
C ILE A 283 -14.07 20.91 3.46
N ALA A 284 -14.43 21.23 2.22
CA ALA A 284 -13.98 20.48 1.06
C ALA A 284 -12.46 20.46 0.92
N PHE A 285 -11.80 21.60 1.15
CA PHE A 285 -10.35 21.71 1.15
C PHE A 285 -9.69 20.80 2.20
N LEU A 286 -10.23 20.77 3.43
CA LEU A 286 -9.75 19.90 4.50
C LEU A 286 -9.86 18.42 4.12
N ILE A 287 -10.98 18.02 3.49
CA ILE A 287 -11.17 16.62 3.05
C ILE A 287 -10.18 16.26 1.94
N TYR A 288 -9.86 17.18 1.03
CA TYR A 288 -8.83 16.93 0.00
C TYR A 288 -7.41 16.93 0.55
N ALA A 289 -7.13 17.62 1.64
CA ALA A 289 -5.80 17.72 2.25
C ALA A 289 -5.44 16.49 3.12
N ILE A 290 -6.44 15.74 3.61
CA ILE A 290 -6.29 14.50 4.42
C ILE A 290 -6.19 13.29 3.52
#